data_f515e17fbbfa7bed770be65a55160d75
#
_entry.id   f515e17fbbfa7bed770be65a55160d75
#
_cell.length_a   1.000
_cell.length_b   1.000
_cell.length_c   1.000
_cell.angle_alpha   90.00
_cell.angle_beta   90.00
_cell.angle_gamma   90.00
#
_symmetry.space_group_name_H-M   'P 1'
#
loop_
_entity.id
_entity.type
_entity.pdbx_description
1 polymer ?
#
loop_
_entity_poly.entity_id
_entity_poly.type
_entity_poly.pdbx_seq_one_letter_code
_entity_poly.pdbx_strand_id
1 'polypeptide(L)'
;MFCRFGYSKEDFNTTDDWDVMWAHDYPFKKIRDKMLSMKPGQKVNKFPGSGFITNKVNLATTGLKNVPKAFSIPKEKEEFLEFVKQHPDKMFVQKNNNHRGITIEKVENLKLDEEGSFVQEFIHNPLMVDGYKFDIGIYTTLTSVDPLRIYVHYNDVLLRFCPTKYHPFDPEDKDKYVVGDDYLPSWEVPSFTKYMDDKAGFSFRDTLNAYIKNHMNMDPNKMWDEIYSTIVQVYQNTETHFAKAVRNYPYRDAFFEMVRFDFVIDDQLNVYLMEANMSPNLSSAHFSANAGLYEEVVDALLRLVGVVGVGQHGNLDAVREKDILVSPDTCATDNDCDCSKDECQLCLPCLSPQDVEILKAAWTERRNQGSMRRIFPPAVSSDNSDTPVTNLDKLTSSNIKMIRWYQEKCKMDRTWCDL
;
A
#
# COMPACT_ATOMS: atom_id res chain seq x y z
N MET A 1 -19.33 5.18 -9.47
CA MET A 1 -18.82 3.84 -9.82
C MET A 1 -19.75 2.74 -9.33
N PHE A 2 -20.07 2.59 -8.06
CA PHE A 2 -20.96 1.53 -7.54
C PHE A 2 -22.28 1.37 -8.34
N CYS A 3 -22.95 2.48 -8.69
CA CYS A 3 -24.17 2.43 -9.51
C CYS A 3 -23.95 1.81 -10.91
N ARG A 4 -22.76 1.95 -11.50
CA ARG A 4 -22.40 1.30 -12.79
C ARG A 4 -22.37 -0.24 -12.66
N PHE A 5 -22.15 -0.75 -11.44
CA PHE A 5 -22.10 -2.17 -11.12
C PHE A 5 -23.40 -2.72 -10.53
N GLY A 6 -24.48 -1.93 -10.56
CA GLY A 6 -25.80 -2.38 -10.12
C GLY A 6 -26.06 -2.21 -8.62
N TYR A 7 -25.17 -1.56 -7.88
CA TYR A 7 -25.41 -1.26 -6.46
C TYR A 7 -26.27 -0.02 -6.28
N SER A 8 -27.22 -0.07 -5.34
CA SER A 8 -27.95 1.09 -4.85
C SER A 8 -27.24 1.69 -3.63
N LYS A 9 -27.42 2.99 -3.44
CA LYS A 9 -26.94 3.66 -2.23
C LYS A 9 -28.05 3.63 -1.17
N GLU A 10 -27.74 3.02 -0.03
CA GLU A 10 -28.65 2.96 1.12
C GLU A 10 -28.18 3.86 2.26
N ASP A 11 -29.10 4.28 3.12
CA ASP A 11 -28.75 4.96 4.36
C ASP A 11 -28.25 3.93 5.38
N PHE A 12 -27.02 4.09 5.76
CA PHE A 12 -26.34 3.24 6.73
C PHE A 12 -27.09 3.12 8.07
N ASN A 13 -27.82 4.16 8.49
CA ASN A 13 -28.51 4.16 9.78
C ASN A 13 -29.82 3.37 9.75
N THR A 14 -30.38 3.13 8.58
CA THR A 14 -31.74 2.53 8.43
C THR A 14 -31.73 1.06 7.99
N THR A 15 -30.56 0.55 7.50
CA THR A 15 -30.49 -0.83 7.02
C THR A 15 -29.33 -1.61 7.66
N ASP A 16 -29.58 -2.92 7.94
CA ASP A 16 -28.57 -3.91 8.26
C ASP A 16 -28.35 -4.87 7.09
N ASP A 17 -29.10 -4.71 6.02
CA ASP A 17 -28.99 -5.47 4.79
C ASP A 17 -28.23 -4.65 3.75
N TRP A 18 -26.93 -4.79 3.78
CA TRP A 18 -25.99 -4.10 2.90
C TRP A 18 -24.90 -5.07 2.42
N ASP A 19 -24.37 -4.85 1.23
CA ASP A 19 -23.32 -5.67 0.63
C ASP A 19 -21.95 -5.08 0.88
N VAL A 20 -21.80 -3.77 0.64
CA VAL A 20 -20.50 -3.09 0.70
C VAL A 20 -20.66 -1.77 1.47
N MET A 21 -19.84 -1.60 2.49
CA MET A 21 -19.68 -0.33 3.18
C MET A 21 -18.46 0.39 2.65
N TRP A 22 -18.68 1.61 2.12
CA TRP A 22 -17.62 2.52 1.74
C TRP A 22 -17.55 3.68 2.73
N ALA A 23 -16.70 3.53 3.74
CA ALA A 23 -16.49 4.53 4.78
C ALA A 23 -15.31 5.45 4.39
N HIS A 24 -15.49 6.76 4.58
CA HIS A 24 -14.40 7.73 4.49
C HIS A 24 -13.59 7.74 5.78
N ASP A 25 -14.27 7.89 6.91
CA ASP A 25 -13.65 7.86 8.23
C ASP A 25 -13.41 6.42 8.72
N TYR A 26 -12.59 6.28 9.77
CA TYR A 26 -12.40 5.03 10.47
C TYR A 26 -13.67 4.58 11.21
N PRO A 27 -14.38 3.53 10.78
CA PRO A 27 -15.73 3.25 11.24
C PRO A 27 -15.80 2.54 12.59
N PHE A 28 -14.77 1.78 12.96
CA PHE A 28 -14.81 0.76 14.01
C PHE A 28 -15.06 1.28 15.44
N LYS A 29 -14.91 2.58 15.70
CA LYS A 29 -15.29 3.19 16.98
C LYS A 29 -16.74 3.62 17.01
N LYS A 30 -17.23 4.24 15.90
CA LYS A 30 -18.57 4.84 15.82
C LYS A 30 -19.68 3.80 15.66
N ILE A 31 -19.40 2.72 14.96
CA ILE A 31 -20.38 1.71 14.53
C ILE A 31 -19.98 0.29 14.91
N ARG A 32 -19.30 0.18 16.04
CA ARG A 32 -18.73 -1.10 16.52
C ARG A 32 -19.77 -2.23 16.55
N ASP A 33 -20.94 -1.98 17.08
CA ASP A 33 -21.98 -3.03 17.23
C ASP A 33 -22.46 -3.54 15.87
N LYS A 34 -22.62 -2.63 14.88
CA LYS A 34 -22.94 -3.01 13.50
C LYS A 34 -21.82 -3.84 12.87
N MET A 35 -20.57 -3.52 13.15
CA MET A 35 -19.43 -4.31 12.67
C MET A 35 -19.35 -5.70 13.33
N LEU A 36 -19.78 -5.83 14.58
CA LEU A 36 -19.85 -7.12 15.28
C LEU A 36 -21.02 -7.99 14.82
N SER A 37 -22.08 -7.39 14.25
CA SER A 37 -23.27 -8.07 13.72
C SER A 37 -23.24 -8.29 12.20
N MET A 38 -22.07 -8.13 11.57
CA MET A 38 -21.90 -8.36 10.13
C MET A 38 -22.36 -9.76 9.71
N LYS A 39 -22.91 -9.84 8.48
CA LYS A 39 -23.30 -11.09 7.83
C LYS A 39 -22.18 -11.62 6.92
N PRO A 40 -22.16 -12.92 6.59
CA PRO A 40 -21.27 -13.45 5.57
C PRO A 40 -21.40 -12.69 4.24
N GLY A 41 -20.29 -12.44 3.58
CA GLY A 41 -20.25 -11.76 2.27
C GLY A 41 -20.26 -10.24 2.32
N GLN A 42 -20.59 -9.62 3.46
CA GLN A 42 -20.48 -8.16 3.61
C GLN A 42 -19.02 -7.71 3.55
N LYS A 43 -18.75 -6.61 2.84
CA LYS A 43 -17.40 -6.07 2.66
C LYS A 43 -17.29 -4.64 3.20
N VAL A 44 -16.15 -4.31 3.80
CA VAL A 44 -15.85 -2.98 4.38
C VAL A 44 -14.51 -2.48 3.87
N ASN A 45 -14.47 -1.25 3.33
CA ASN A 45 -13.26 -0.64 2.74
C ASN A 45 -12.26 -0.09 3.77
N LYS A 46 -12.26 -0.60 4.96
CA LYS A 46 -11.32 -0.25 6.04
C LYS A 46 -10.89 -1.49 6.79
N PHE A 47 -9.62 -1.50 7.23
CA PHE A 47 -9.14 -2.53 8.14
C PHE A 47 -9.17 -2.04 9.59
N PRO A 48 -9.60 -2.89 10.55
CA PRO A 48 -9.32 -2.64 11.96
C PRO A 48 -7.81 -2.55 12.18
N GLY A 49 -7.35 -1.41 12.72
CA GLY A 49 -5.91 -1.20 12.94
C GLY A 49 -5.21 -0.30 11.92
N SER A 50 -5.89 0.23 10.89
CA SER A 50 -5.28 1.15 9.89
C SER A 50 -4.49 2.29 10.52
N GLY A 51 -4.88 2.75 11.71
CA GLY A 51 -4.16 3.79 12.45
C GLY A 51 -2.70 3.44 12.77
N PHE A 52 -2.32 2.16 12.78
CA PHE A 52 -0.92 1.78 13.03
C PHE A 52 0.02 2.25 11.91
N ILE A 53 -0.47 2.36 10.67
CA ILE A 53 0.32 2.81 9.52
C ILE A 53 -0.03 4.23 9.06
N THR A 54 -1.24 4.72 9.36
CA THR A 54 -1.72 6.02 8.87
C THR A 54 -1.56 7.16 9.91
N ASN A 55 -1.27 6.81 11.16
CA ASN A 55 -0.86 7.81 12.15
C ASN A 55 0.54 8.29 11.83
N LYS A 56 0.70 9.60 11.62
CA LYS A 56 1.96 10.20 11.16
C LYS A 56 3.12 9.98 12.12
N VAL A 57 2.89 10.08 13.44
CA VAL A 57 3.92 9.82 14.44
C VAL A 57 4.36 8.35 14.41
N ASN A 58 3.39 7.42 14.42
CA ASN A 58 3.69 5.99 14.42
C ASN A 58 4.51 5.60 13.18
N LEU A 59 4.09 6.06 11.99
CA LEU A 59 4.80 5.76 10.75
C LEU A 59 6.21 6.36 10.74
N ALA A 60 6.34 7.63 11.10
CA ALA A 60 7.62 8.33 11.09
C ALA A 60 8.66 7.73 12.06
N THR A 61 8.19 7.18 13.19
CA THR A 61 9.07 6.61 14.23
C THR A 61 9.25 5.09 14.12
N THR A 62 8.89 4.47 13.00
CA THR A 62 9.07 3.01 12.77
C THR A 62 10.54 2.58 12.74
N GLY A 63 11.46 3.47 12.41
CA GLY A 63 12.89 3.15 12.23
C GLY A 63 13.18 2.33 10.97
N LEU A 64 12.24 2.21 10.03
CA LEU A 64 12.45 1.55 8.74
C LEU A 64 13.45 2.35 7.89
N LYS A 65 14.25 1.63 7.09
CA LYS A 65 15.35 2.21 6.29
C LYS A 65 14.90 3.39 5.41
N ASN A 66 13.77 3.24 4.76
CA ASN A 66 13.26 4.21 3.78
C ASN A 66 12.25 5.20 4.39
N VAL A 67 12.19 5.30 5.72
CA VAL A 67 11.47 6.35 6.45
C VAL A 67 12.50 7.32 6.99
N PRO A 68 12.45 8.62 6.67
CA PRO A 68 13.42 9.58 7.20
C PRO A 68 13.45 9.55 8.72
N LYS A 69 14.66 9.62 9.31
CA LYS A 69 14.85 9.52 10.75
C LYS A 69 13.97 10.54 11.48
N ALA A 70 13.19 10.06 12.43
CA ALA A 70 12.28 10.90 13.21
C ALA A 70 12.33 10.57 14.69
N PHE A 71 11.90 11.55 15.50
CA PHE A 71 11.87 11.48 16.96
C PHE A 71 10.51 11.98 17.46
N SER A 72 9.87 11.20 18.30
CA SER A 72 8.60 11.57 18.95
C SER A 72 8.88 12.61 20.04
N ILE A 73 8.17 13.72 20.02
CA ILE A 73 8.36 14.83 20.95
C ILE A 73 7.16 14.89 21.91
N PRO A 74 7.42 15.11 23.21
CA PRO A 74 8.72 15.36 23.89
C PRO A 74 9.49 14.09 24.28
N LYS A 75 8.94 12.91 24.04
CA LYS A 75 9.42 11.61 24.56
C LYS A 75 10.90 11.33 24.23
N GLU A 76 11.32 11.62 22.99
CA GLU A 76 12.65 11.32 22.45
C GLU A 76 13.48 12.60 22.25
N LYS A 77 13.19 13.66 23.02
CA LYS A 77 13.86 14.96 22.92
C LYS A 77 15.38 14.85 23.13
N GLU A 78 15.82 14.12 24.13
CA GLU A 78 17.25 13.99 24.46
C GLU A 78 18.00 13.23 23.36
N GLU A 79 17.43 12.15 22.85
CA GLU A 79 17.97 11.37 21.73
C GLU A 79 18.05 12.21 20.45
N PHE A 80 17.04 13.03 20.20
CA PHE A 80 17.06 13.99 19.09
C PHE A 80 18.21 15.00 19.22
N LEU A 81 18.38 15.60 20.39
CA LEU A 81 19.44 16.59 20.62
C LEU A 81 20.84 15.97 20.49
N GLU A 82 21.01 14.72 20.93
CA GLU A 82 22.26 13.98 20.71
C GLU A 82 22.51 13.67 19.23
N PHE A 83 21.47 13.26 18.51
CA PHE A 83 21.54 13.02 17.06
C PHE A 83 21.95 14.29 16.28
N VAL A 84 21.40 15.44 16.65
CA VAL A 84 21.75 16.73 16.03
C VAL A 84 23.22 17.08 16.22
N LYS A 85 23.79 16.84 17.42
CA LYS A 85 25.22 17.09 17.67
C LYS A 85 26.12 16.22 16.74
N GLN A 86 25.70 15.00 16.45
CA GLN A 86 26.43 14.09 15.56
C GLN A 86 26.22 14.42 14.08
N HIS A 87 25.15 15.15 13.73
CA HIS A 87 24.74 15.49 12.37
C HIS A 87 24.38 16.97 12.21
N PRO A 88 25.35 17.89 12.37
CA PRO A 88 25.10 19.34 12.42
C PRO A 88 24.60 19.93 11.09
N ASP A 89 24.86 19.24 9.98
CA ASP A 89 24.48 19.70 8.64
C ASP A 89 23.04 19.30 8.23
N LYS A 90 22.37 18.47 9.06
CA LYS A 90 21.01 18.01 8.75
C LYS A 90 19.97 19.07 9.12
N MET A 91 18.97 19.18 8.26
CA MET A 91 17.77 20.00 8.49
C MET A 91 16.63 19.12 8.99
N PHE A 92 15.72 19.73 9.74
CA PHE A 92 14.60 19.00 10.34
C PHE A 92 13.29 19.74 10.10
N VAL A 93 12.21 18.96 10.01
CA VAL A 93 10.84 19.48 9.99
C VAL A 93 10.13 19.02 11.27
N GLN A 94 9.38 19.91 11.89
CA GLN A 94 8.44 19.55 12.94
C GLN A 94 7.05 19.35 12.33
N LYS A 95 6.42 18.27 12.72
CA LYS A 95 5.07 17.86 12.25
C LYS A 95 4.25 17.41 13.46
N ASN A 96 2.93 17.45 13.31
CA ASN A 96 2.00 16.84 14.24
C ASN A 96 0.97 15.98 13.49
N ASN A 97 0.05 15.33 14.21
CA ASN A 97 -1.00 14.52 13.58
C ASN A 97 -2.08 15.36 12.86
N ASN A 98 -2.06 16.68 12.96
CA ASN A 98 -2.98 17.55 12.23
C ASN A 98 -2.54 17.65 10.76
N HIS A 99 -3.50 17.87 9.87
CA HIS A 99 -3.24 17.95 8.43
C HIS A 99 -2.47 19.22 7.99
N ARG A 100 -2.23 20.17 8.90
CA ARG A 100 -1.55 21.45 8.63
C ARG A 100 -0.54 21.72 9.75
N GLY A 101 0.57 22.38 9.40
CA GLY A 101 1.58 22.78 10.40
C GLY A 101 2.95 22.14 10.19
N ILE A 102 3.38 22.01 8.93
CA ILE A 102 4.78 21.67 8.61
C ILE A 102 5.60 22.95 8.65
N THR A 103 6.67 22.96 9.46
CA THR A 103 7.66 24.04 9.49
C THR A 103 9.05 23.44 9.42
N ILE A 104 9.89 24.01 8.54
CA ILE A 104 11.32 23.75 8.57
C ILE A 104 11.92 24.84 9.43
N GLU A 105 12.49 24.43 10.56
CA GLU A 105 13.03 25.34 11.54
C GLU A 105 14.48 24.97 11.84
N LYS A 106 15.24 25.95 12.25
CA LYS A 106 16.51 25.67 12.92
C LYS A 106 16.23 24.95 14.24
N VAL A 107 17.14 24.08 14.65
CA VAL A 107 16.96 23.24 15.83
C VAL A 107 16.60 24.06 17.08
N GLU A 108 17.20 25.26 17.25
CA GLU A 108 16.94 26.18 18.32
C GLU A 108 15.50 26.72 18.39
N ASN A 109 14.78 26.71 17.27
CA ASN A 109 13.41 27.21 17.13
C ASN A 109 12.34 26.09 17.21
N LEU A 110 12.76 24.82 17.24
CA LEU A 110 11.84 23.68 17.32
C LEU A 110 11.14 23.64 18.69
N LYS A 111 9.84 23.34 18.69
CA LYS A 111 9.02 23.23 19.91
C LYS A 111 9.12 21.83 20.51
N LEU A 112 10.26 21.55 21.16
CA LEU A 112 10.59 20.20 21.64
C LEU A 112 9.80 19.76 22.90
N ASP A 113 8.86 20.57 23.38
CA ASP A 113 7.95 20.23 24.48
C ASP A 113 6.49 20.09 24.04
N GLU A 114 6.21 20.16 22.71
CA GLU A 114 4.88 20.05 22.14
C GLU A 114 4.42 18.58 22.05
N GLU A 115 3.48 18.17 22.91
CA GLU A 115 2.94 16.82 22.93
C GLU A 115 2.25 16.45 21.59
N GLY A 116 2.43 15.19 21.17
CA GLY A 116 1.83 14.65 19.95
C GLY A 116 2.48 15.16 18.68
N SER A 117 3.62 15.83 18.77
CA SER A 117 4.45 16.21 17.63
C SER A 117 5.63 15.24 17.43
N PHE A 118 6.27 15.35 16.30
CA PHE A 118 7.54 14.67 16.00
C PHE A 118 8.43 15.57 15.15
N VAL A 119 9.72 15.38 15.30
CA VAL A 119 10.73 16.04 14.46
C VAL A 119 11.30 14.98 13.53
N GLN A 120 11.38 15.30 12.24
CA GLN A 120 11.84 14.39 11.20
C GLN A 120 12.92 15.04 10.35
N GLU A 121 13.91 14.26 9.93
CA GLU A 121 14.94 14.69 8.98
C GLU A 121 14.30 15.18 7.68
N PHE A 122 14.73 16.34 7.21
CA PHE A 122 14.28 16.91 5.95
C PHE A 122 15.16 16.45 4.79
N ILE A 123 14.54 15.98 3.71
CA ILE A 123 15.24 15.58 2.48
C ILE A 123 15.47 16.85 1.66
N HIS A 124 16.68 17.40 1.72
CA HIS A 124 17.02 18.71 1.13
C HIS A 124 17.51 18.64 -0.31
N ASN A 125 17.83 17.44 -0.82
CA ASN A 125 18.25 17.20 -2.23
C ASN A 125 17.24 16.33 -2.99
N PRO A 126 15.93 16.69 -3.02
CA PRO A 126 14.94 15.91 -3.72
C PRO A 126 15.23 15.89 -5.23
N LEU A 127 14.84 14.81 -5.90
CA LEU A 127 14.77 14.83 -7.36
C LEU A 127 13.80 15.93 -7.81
N MET A 128 14.22 16.71 -8.78
CA MET A 128 13.44 17.80 -9.36
C MET A 128 13.25 17.59 -10.85
N VAL A 129 12.07 17.96 -11.35
CA VAL A 129 11.82 18.10 -12.79
C VAL A 129 11.58 19.56 -13.08
N ASP A 130 12.34 20.13 -14.00
CA ASP A 130 12.31 21.58 -14.36
C ASP A 130 12.48 22.52 -13.14
N GLY A 131 13.12 22.03 -12.08
CA GLY A 131 13.33 22.76 -10.83
C GLY A 131 12.19 22.64 -9.82
N TYR A 132 11.15 21.87 -10.10
CA TYR A 132 10.05 21.62 -9.18
C TYR A 132 10.26 20.29 -8.41
N LYS A 133 10.14 20.36 -7.09
CA LYS A 133 10.06 19.18 -6.23
C LYS A 133 8.70 18.51 -6.42
N PHE A 134 8.63 17.19 -6.27
CA PHE A 134 7.38 16.41 -6.38
C PHE A 134 7.32 15.26 -5.40
N ASP A 135 6.14 14.70 -5.25
CA ASP A 135 5.92 13.42 -4.59
C ASP A 135 5.26 12.41 -5.55
N ILE A 136 5.38 11.12 -5.18
CA ILE A 136 4.80 9.98 -5.89
C ILE A 136 3.78 9.32 -4.98
N GLY A 137 2.51 9.39 -5.35
CA GLY A 137 1.42 8.70 -4.66
C GLY A 137 1.17 7.31 -5.23
N ILE A 138 1.41 6.27 -4.43
CA ILE A 138 1.23 4.87 -4.81
C ILE A 138 -0.06 4.34 -4.19
N TYR A 139 -1.02 3.96 -5.04
CA TYR A 139 -2.26 3.33 -4.58
C TYR A 139 -2.03 1.84 -4.33
N THR A 140 -2.34 1.42 -3.12
CA THR A 140 -2.21 0.03 -2.67
C THR A 140 -3.55 -0.51 -2.21
N THR A 141 -3.68 -1.83 -2.26
CA THR A 141 -4.82 -2.54 -1.69
C THR A 141 -4.32 -3.62 -0.73
N LEU A 142 -4.73 -3.51 0.53
CA LEU A 142 -4.61 -4.55 1.52
C LEU A 142 -5.88 -5.41 1.46
N THR A 143 -5.74 -6.71 1.21
CA THR A 143 -6.87 -7.64 1.13
C THR A 143 -6.91 -8.64 2.28
N SER A 144 -5.78 -8.86 2.93
CA SER A 144 -5.67 -9.74 4.09
C SER A 144 -4.47 -9.36 4.95
N VAL A 145 -4.56 -9.65 6.24
CA VAL A 145 -3.48 -9.43 7.23
C VAL A 145 -2.97 -10.71 7.88
N ASP A 146 -3.65 -11.85 7.66
CA ASP A 146 -3.28 -13.16 8.21
C ASP A 146 -3.86 -14.28 7.34
N PRO A 147 -3.11 -14.74 6.31
CA PRO A 147 -1.83 -14.28 5.79
C PRO A 147 -1.89 -12.89 5.15
N LEU A 148 -0.78 -12.18 5.19
CA LEU A 148 -0.68 -10.86 4.60
C LEU A 148 -0.77 -10.93 3.07
N ARG A 149 -1.66 -10.12 2.45
CA ARG A 149 -1.76 -9.97 0.99
C ARG A 149 -1.88 -8.49 0.63
N ILE A 150 -0.92 -8.02 -0.18
CA ILE A 150 -0.79 -6.61 -0.57
C ILE A 150 -0.65 -6.51 -2.07
N TYR A 151 -1.40 -5.60 -2.65
CA TYR A 151 -1.39 -5.27 -4.07
C TYR A 151 -1.09 -3.78 -4.26
N VAL A 152 -0.50 -3.43 -5.40
CA VAL A 152 -0.32 -2.04 -5.87
C VAL A 152 -1.02 -1.86 -7.21
N HIS A 153 -1.59 -0.70 -7.44
CA HIS A 153 -1.97 -0.30 -8.78
C HIS A 153 -0.70 -0.08 -9.60
N TYR A 154 -0.49 -0.90 -10.62
CA TYR A 154 0.81 -1.00 -11.30
C TYR A 154 0.92 -0.11 -12.52
N ASN A 155 -0.19 0.11 -13.25
CA ASN A 155 -0.17 0.81 -14.52
C ASN A 155 0.20 2.27 -14.39
N ASP A 156 -0.23 2.92 -13.32
CA ASP A 156 -0.02 4.36 -13.15
C ASP A 156 0.11 4.76 -11.67
N VAL A 157 0.55 6.00 -11.44
CA VAL A 157 0.79 6.60 -10.14
C VAL A 157 0.29 8.04 -10.12
N LEU A 158 0.10 8.62 -8.95
CA LEU A 158 -0.18 10.06 -8.84
C LEU A 158 1.15 10.82 -8.69
N LEU A 159 1.39 11.79 -9.57
CA LEU A 159 2.52 12.72 -9.45
C LEU A 159 1.99 14.11 -9.11
N ARG A 160 2.51 14.70 -8.03
CA ARG A 160 2.11 16.04 -7.58
C ARG A 160 3.36 16.88 -7.40
N PHE A 161 3.41 18.02 -8.04
CA PHE A 161 4.56 18.93 -7.99
C PHE A 161 4.27 20.11 -7.07
N CYS A 162 5.30 20.59 -6.36
CA CYS A 162 5.21 21.86 -5.65
C CYS A 162 4.92 23.00 -6.64
N PRO A 163 4.04 23.96 -6.29
CA PRO A 163 3.66 25.03 -7.24
C PRO A 163 4.80 26.00 -7.55
N THR A 164 5.81 26.08 -6.69
CA THR A 164 6.97 26.98 -6.82
C THR A 164 8.27 26.18 -6.98
N LYS A 165 9.21 26.71 -7.78
CA LYS A 165 10.54 26.10 -7.96
C LYS A 165 11.30 26.03 -6.64
N TYR A 166 11.96 24.90 -6.41
CA TYR A 166 12.66 24.59 -5.17
C TYR A 166 13.84 25.53 -4.88
N HIS A 167 14.60 25.89 -5.92
CA HIS A 167 15.75 26.80 -5.74
C HIS A 167 15.46 28.23 -6.22
N PRO A 168 16.03 29.26 -5.54
CA PRO A 168 16.78 29.17 -4.29
C PRO A 168 15.90 28.67 -3.14
N PHE A 169 16.42 27.77 -2.33
CA PHE A 169 15.67 27.20 -1.21
C PHE A 169 15.34 28.30 -0.18
N ASP A 170 14.10 28.32 0.28
CA ASP A 170 13.60 29.23 1.29
C ASP A 170 12.67 28.45 2.24
N PRO A 171 13.03 28.24 3.51
CA PRO A 171 12.22 27.51 4.46
C PRO A 171 10.90 28.20 4.82
N GLU A 172 10.79 29.52 4.61
CA GLU A 172 9.56 30.29 4.85
C GLU A 172 8.54 30.09 3.72
N ASP A 173 9.00 29.78 2.52
CA ASP A 173 8.15 29.55 1.35
C ASP A 173 7.79 28.05 1.22
N LYS A 174 6.66 27.66 1.83
CA LYS A 174 6.19 26.27 1.84
C LYS A 174 5.84 25.72 0.46
N ASP A 175 5.47 26.57 -0.47
CA ASP A 175 5.10 26.19 -1.84
C ASP A 175 6.30 25.62 -2.62
N LYS A 176 7.52 25.77 -2.12
CA LYS A 176 8.72 25.18 -2.71
C LYS A 176 8.94 23.73 -2.30
N TYR A 177 8.41 23.28 -1.14
CA TYR A 177 8.76 21.96 -0.60
C TYR A 177 7.59 21.14 -0.05
N VAL A 178 6.42 21.74 0.16
CA VAL A 178 5.21 21.05 0.58
C VAL A 178 4.26 20.93 -0.60
N VAL A 179 3.83 19.71 -0.90
CA VAL A 179 2.78 19.46 -1.88
C VAL A 179 1.43 19.62 -1.18
N GLY A 180 0.67 20.64 -1.56
CA GLY A 180 -0.66 20.95 -1.05
C GLY A 180 -1.79 20.47 -1.98
N ASP A 181 -3.00 20.96 -1.72
CA ASP A 181 -4.17 20.69 -2.56
C ASP A 181 -4.04 21.38 -3.94
N ASP A 182 -3.39 22.55 -3.98
CA ASP A 182 -3.17 23.36 -5.18
C ASP A 182 -1.78 23.07 -5.80
N TYR A 183 -1.46 21.79 -5.97
CA TYR A 183 -0.18 21.37 -6.56
C TYR A 183 -0.13 21.67 -8.06
N LEU A 184 1.09 21.84 -8.60
CA LEU A 184 1.31 21.92 -10.04
C LEU A 184 1.11 20.51 -10.64
N PRO A 185 0.16 20.34 -11.58
CA PRO A 185 -0.09 19.02 -12.16
C PRO A 185 1.00 18.64 -13.17
N SER A 186 1.26 17.35 -13.31
CA SER A 186 2.36 16.80 -14.11
C SER A 186 2.29 17.19 -15.60
N TRP A 187 1.09 17.40 -16.15
CA TRP A 187 0.92 17.85 -17.56
C TRP A 187 1.23 19.34 -17.80
N GLU A 188 1.45 20.12 -16.76
CA GLU A 188 1.91 21.50 -16.83
C GLU A 188 3.43 21.62 -16.63
N VAL A 189 4.11 20.52 -16.30
CA VAL A 189 5.57 20.48 -16.17
C VAL A 189 6.21 20.33 -17.54
N PRO A 190 7.01 21.30 -18.03
CA PRO A 190 7.44 21.36 -19.44
C PRO A 190 8.13 20.08 -19.96
N SER A 191 9.04 19.50 -19.17
CA SER A 191 9.74 18.27 -19.56
C SER A 191 8.82 17.04 -19.62
N PHE A 192 7.68 17.07 -18.94
CA PHE A 192 6.70 15.97 -18.95
C PHE A 192 5.67 16.12 -20.07
N THR A 193 5.27 17.36 -20.39
CA THR A 193 4.27 17.67 -21.43
C THR A 193 4.59 16.95 -22.75
N LYS A 194 5.86 16.97 -23.17
CA LYS A 194 6.27 16.33 -24.44
C LYS A 194 6.03 14.80 -24.48
N TYR A 195 6.08 14.11 -23.33
CA TYR A 195 5.81 12.67 -23.26
C TYR A 195 4.31 12.38 -23.18
N MET A 196 3.53 13.28 -22.58
CA MET A 196 2.09 13.16 -22.44
C MET A 196 1.33 13.55 -23.70
N ASP A 197 1.83 14.54 -24.44
CA ASP A 197 1.25 15.00 -25.71
C ASP A 197 1.53 14.05 -26.88
N ASP A 198 2.49 13.16 -26.74
CA ASP A 198 2.82 12.19 -27.78
C ASP A 198 1.65 11.21 -27.96
N LYS A 199 1.37 10.84 -29.21
CA LYS A 199 0.31 9.87 -29.57
C LYS A 199 0.42 8.51 -28.85
N ALA A 200 1.52 8.26 -28.14
CA ALA A 200 1.77 7.08 -27.33
C ALA A 200 0.93 7.03 -26.05
N GLY A 201 0.38 8.16 -25.58
CA GLY A 201 -0.47 8.22 -24.38
C GLY A 201 0.22 7.68 -23.11
N PHE A 202 1.42 8.17 -22.82
CA PHE A 202 2.18 7.74 -21.65
C PHE A 202 1.39 8.00 -20.36
N SER A 203 1.37 7.00 -19.48
CA SER A 203 0.92 7.17 -18.11
C SER A 203 1.86 8.12 -17.33
N PHE A 204 1.44 8.60 -16.18
CA PHE A 204 2.32 9.41 -15.33
C PHE A 204 3.56 8.63 -14.92
N ARG A 205 3.41 7.34 -14.65
CA ARG A 205 4.51 6.41 -14.37
C ARG A 205 5.49 6.30 -15.54
N ASP A 206 4.99 6.09 -16.76
CA ASP A 206 5.84 5.94 -17.93
C ASP A 206 6.55 7.24 -18.26
N THR A 207 5.88 8.38 -18.05
CA THR A 207 6.47 9.71 -18.21
C THR A 207 7.64 9.91 -17.24
N LEU A 208 7.47 9.57 -15.95
CA LEU A 208 8.57 9.63 -14.98
C LEU A 208 9.71 8.68 -15.35
N ASN A 209 9.39 7.44 -15.75
CA ASN A 209 10.39 6.47 -16.20
C ASN A 209 11.19 6.98 -17.41
N ALA A 210 10.51 7.56 -18.39
CA ALA A 210 11.16 8.14 -19.57
C ALA A 210 12.06 9.33 -19.20
N TYR A 211 11.61 10.18 -18.28
CA TYR A 211 12.42 11.28 -17.78
C TYR A 211 13.70 10.79 -17.09
N ILE A 212 13.57 9.84 -16.15
CA ILE A 212 14.73 9.28 -15.43
C ILE A 212 15.72 8.63 -16.40
N LYS A 213 15.23 7.83 -17.36
CA LYS A 213 16.09 7.18 -18.35
C LYS A 213 16.78 8.18 -19.28
N ASN A 214 16.04 9.14 -19.82
CA ASN A 214 16.53 10.00 -20.92
C ASN A 214 17.28 11.24 -20.42
N HIS A 215 16.95 11.76 -19.23
CA HIS A 215 17.56 12.97 -18.69
C HIS A 215 18.62 12.68 -17.62
N MET A 216 18.42 11.62 -16.82
CA MET A 216 19.36 11.27 -15.76
C MET A 216 20.29 10.12 -16.17
N ASN A 217 19.97 9.38 -17.24
CA ASN A 217 20.66 8.16 -17.67
C ASN A 217 20.74 7.10 -16.54
N MET A 218 19.65 6.97 -15.77
CA MET A 218 19.52 6.03 -14.64
C MET A 218 18.41 5.02 -14.92
N ASP A 219 18.47 3.86 -14.25
CA ASP A 219 17.42 2.84 -14.30
C ASP A 219 16.37 3.09 -13.19
N PRO A 220 15.10 3.35 -13.52
CA PRO A 220 14.05 3.56 -12.53
C PRO A 220 13.60 2.28 -11.82
N ASN A 221 13.92 1.08 -12.32
CA ASN A 221 13.41 -0.17 -11.78
C ASN A 221 13.79 -0.36 -10.31
N LYS A 222 15.05 -0.09 -9.96
CA LYS A 222 15.53 -0.17 -8.58
C LYS A 222 14.71 0.72 -7.62
N MET A 223 14.35 1.92 -8.06
CA MET A 223 13.51 2.83 -7.30
C MET A 223 12.11 2.23 -7.05
N TRP A 224 11.49 1.63 -8.08
CA TRP A 224 10.19 0.98 -7.91
C TRP A 224 10.26 -0.21 -6.98
N ASP A 225 11.29 -1.04 -7.08
CA ASP A 225 11.51 -2.19 -6.20
C ASP A 225 11.68 -1.75 -4.73
N GLU A 226 12.41 -0.65 -4.48
CA GLU A 226 12.54 -0.08 -3.14
C GLU A 226 11.22 0.49 -2.61
N ILE A 227 10.40 1.15 -3.45
CA ILE A 227 9.06 1.61 -3.10
C ILE A 227 8.19 0.43 -2.64
N TYR A 228 8.11 -0.63 -3.44
CA TYR A 228 7.29 -1.79 -3.11
C TYR A 228 7.80 -2.53 -1.88
N SER A 229 9.10 -2.69 -1.76
CA SER A 229 9.72 -3.28 -0.57
C SER A 229 9.41 -2.46 0.70
N THR A 230 9.44 -1.13 0.62
CA THR A 230 9.12 -0.25 1.74
C THR A 230 7.66 -0.42 2.18
N ILE A 231 6.72 -0.47 1.24
CA ILE A 231 5.29 -0.71 1.53
C ILE A 231 5.11 -2.04 2.26
N VAL A 232 5.75 -3.10 1.75
CA VAL A 232 5.69 -4.44 2.39
C VAL A 232 6.24 -4.39 3.81
N GLN A 233 7.40 -3.74 4.02
CA GLN A 233 8.02 -3.62 5.35
C GLN A 233 7.12 -2.86 6.35
N VAL A 234 6.41 -1.82 5.91
CA VAL A 234 5.45 -1.09 6.76
C VAL A 234 4.36 -2.02 7.26
N TYR A 235 3.77 -2.83 6.39
CA TYR A 235 2.73 -3.77 6.78
C TYR A 235 3.28 -4.93 7.64
N GLN A 236 4.43 -5.50 7.30
CA GLN A 236 5.06 -6.56 8.09
C GLN A 236 5.41 -6.09 9.51
N ASN A 237 5.91 -4.86 9.64
CA ASN A 237 6.23 -4.28 10.95
C ASN A 237 4.99 -4.13 11.86
N THR A 238 3.81 -4.05 11.29
CA THR A 238 2.53 -3.84 11.99
C THR A 238 1.57 -5.04 11.90
N GLU A 239 1.95 -6.11 11.20
CA GLU A 239 1.10 -7.27 10.90
C GLU A 239 0.43 -7.87 12.14
N THR A 240 1.19 -8.06 13.22
CA THR A 240 0.66 -8.62 14.48
C THR A 240 -0.41 -7.75 15.12
N HIS A 241 -0.29 -6.42 15.01
CA HIS A 241 -1.29 -5.48 15.50
C HIS A 241 -2.58 -5.54 14.69
N PHE A 242 -2.46 -5.57 13.37
CA PHE A 242 -3.59 -5.75 12.46
C PHE A 242 -4.30 -7.08 12.70
N ALA A 243 -3.56 -8.19 12.72
CA ALA A 243 -4.12 -9.52 12.96
C ALA A 243 -4.88 -9.58 14.29
N LYS A 244 -4.34 -8.99 15.36
CA LYS A 244 -5.00 -8.89 16.66
C LYS A 244 -6.29 -8.05 16.58
N ALA A 245 -6.28 -6.94 15.85
CA ALA A 245 -7.45 -6.07 15.72
C ALA A 245 -8.59 -6.76 14.94
N VAL A 246 -8.26 -7.45 13.84
CA VAL A 246 -9.23 -8.15 12.98
C VAL A 246 -9.89 -9.34 13.70
N ARG A 247 -9.18 -10.02 14.60
CA ARG A 247 -9.73 -11.17 15.38
C ARG A 247 -10.93 -10.82 16.24
N ASN A 248 -11.17 -9.54 16.50
CA ASN A 248 -12.33 -9.09 17.26
C ASN A 248 -13.64 -9.08 16.44
N TYR A 249 -13.58 -9.37 15.13
CA TYR A 249 -14.73 -9.33 14.23
C TYR A 249 -15.07 -10.71 13.68
N PRO A 250 -16.34 -10.98 13.34
CA PRO A 250 -16.79 -12.32 12.98
C PRO A 250 -16.22 -12.84 11.66
N TYR A 251 -16.00 -11.94 10.68
CA TYR A 251 -15.52 -12.29 9.35
C TYR A 251 -14.24 -11.52 9.03
N ARG A 252 -13.11 -12.22 8.96
CA ARG A 252 -11.79 -11.62 8.71
C ARG A 252 -11.60 -11.21 7.26
N ASP A 253 -12.25 -11.91 6.36
CA ASP A 253 -12.25 -11.68 4.91
C ASP A 253 -13.18 -10.54 4.47
N ALA A 254 -13.95 -9.97 5.41
CA ALA A 254 -14.84 -8.85 5.16
C ALA A 254 -14.11 -7.53 4.88
N PHE A 255 -12.86 -7.41 5.30
CA PHE A 255 -12.13 -6.15 5.26
C PHE A 255 -11.20 -6.07 4.07
N PHE A 256 -11.17 -4.92 3.45
CA PHE A 256 -10.16 -4.52 2.47
C PHE A 256 -9.85 -3.04 2.66
N GLU A 257 -8.70 -2.58 2.23
CA GLU A 257 -8.39 -1.16 2.36
C GLU A 257 -7.51 -0.67 1.24
N MET A 258 -7.91 0.47 0.66
CA MET A 258 -7.06 1.24 -0.21
C MET A 258 -6.29 2.26 0.61
N VAL A 259 -4.96 2.24 0.47
CA VAL A 259 -4.05 3.22 1.07
C VAL A 259 -3.21 3.84 -0.02
N ARG A 260 -3.05 5.18 -0.01
CA ARG A 260 -2.05 5.84 -0.83
C ARG A 260 -0.82 6.12 0.02
N PHE A 261 0.30 5.54 -0.40
CA PHE A 261 1.61 5.83 0.17
C PHE A 261 2.28 6.93 -0.64
N ASP A 262 2.69 8.01 0.02
CA ASP A 262 3.29 9.17 -0.63
C ASP A 262 4.80 9.16 -0.39
N PHE A 263 5.56 9.13 -1.49
CA PHE A 263 7.03 9.03 -1.48
C PHE A 263 7.68 10.29 -2.06
N VAL A 264 8.84 10.61 -1.52
CA VAL A 264 9.81 11.53 -2.13
C VAL A 264 11.02 10.71 -2.54
N ILE A 265 11.64 11.07 -3.64
CA ILE A 265 12.91 10.49 -4.09
C ILE A 265 13.97 11.57 -4.16
N ASP A 266 15.23 11.23 -3.92
CA ASP A 266 16.34 12.16 -4.09
C ASP A 266 16.97 12.07 -5.50
N ASP A 267 17.95 12.90 -5.76
CA ASP A 267 18.65 12.96 -7.03
C ASP A 267 19.51 11.73 -7.35
N GLN A 268 19.67 10.81 -6.37
CA GLN A 268 20.31 9.50 -6.54
C GLN A 268 19.29 8.37 -6.65
N LEU A 269 17.99 8.67 -6.75
CA LEU A 269 16.85 7.75 -6.74
C LEU A 269 16.71 6.96 -5.42
N ASN A 270 17.25 7.44 -4.30
CA ASN A 270 16.90 6.88 -2.99
C ASN A 270 15.47 7.26 -2.63
N VAL A 271 14.76 6.31 -2.04
CA VAL A 271 13.33 6.40 -1.79
C VAL A 271 13.06 6.76 -0.33
N TYR A 272 12.14 7.70 -0.09
CA TYR A 272 11.73 8.13 1.24
C TYR A 272 10.21 8.14 1.36
N LEU A 273 9.66 7.31 2.24
CA LEU A 273 8.24 7.28 2.56
C LEU A 273 7.90 8.45 3.50
N MET A 274 6.94 9.26 3.09
CA MET A 274 6.54 10.47 3.83
C MET A 274 5.25 10.28 4.63
N GLU A 275 4.25 9.62 4.05
CA GLU A 275 2.98 9.34 4.71
C GLU A 275 2.20 8.20 4.06
N ALA A 276 1.18 7.70 4.79
CA ALA A 276 0.21 6.74 4.31
C ALA A 276 -1.21 7.24 4.60
N ASN A 277 -2.03 7.31 3.55
CA ASN A 277 -3.37 7.89 3.59
C ASN A 277 -4.44 6.82 3.39
N MET A 278 -5.24 6.50 4.45
CA MET A 278 -6.29 5.48 4.40
C MET A 278 -7.55 5.92 3.63
N SER A 279 -7.68 7.19 3.32
CA SER A 279 -8.79 7.76 2.56
C SER A 279 -8.27 8.82 1.60
N PRO A 280 -7.46 8.38 0.61
CA PRO A 280 -6.88 9.31 -0.34
C PRO A 280 -7.99 10.04 -1.11
N ASN A 281 -7.77 11.31 -1.42
CA ASN A 281 -8.68 12.06 -2.27
C ASN A 281 -8.73 11.44 -3.67
N LEU A 282 -9.92 11.09 -4.12
CA LEU A 282 -10.21 10.52 -5.45
C LEU A 282 -11.11 11.46 -6.27
N SER A 283 -11.28 12.71 -5.83
CA SER A 283 -12.06 13.70 -6.57
C SER A 283 -11.21 14.29 -7.70
N SER A 284 -11.72 14.19 -8.92
CA SER A 284 -11.15 14.85 -10.10
C SER A 284 -11.72 16.26 -10.33
N ALA A 285 -12.49 16.79 -9.39
CA ALA A 285 -13.13 18.10 -9.54
C ALA A 285 -12.14 19.24 -9.70
N HIS A 286 -10.98 19.15 -9.04
CA HIS A 286 -9.89 20.13 -9.13
C HIS A 286 -9.01 19.88 -10.36
N PHE A 287 -8.65 18.62 -10.62
CA PHE A 287 -7.83 18.20 -11.75
C PHE A 287 -8.50 17.10 -12.54
N SER A 288 -9.25 17.50 -13.58
CA SER A 288 -10.07 16.58 -14.39
C SER A 288 -9.26 15.48 -15.10
N ALA A 289 -8.01 15.75 -15.45
CA ALA A 289 -7.13 14.77 -16.09
C ALA A 289 -6.78 13.57 -15.18
N ASN A 290 -6.88 13.71 -13.86
CA ASN A 290 -6.70 12.58 -12.93
C ASN A 290 -7.91 11.62 -12.89
N ALA A 291 -9.02 11.94 -13.58
CA ALA A 291 -10.23 11.12 -13.53
C ALA A 291 -9.97 9.68 -13.99
N GLY A 292 -9.19 9.51 -15.06
CA GLY A 292 -8.83 8.20 -15.60
C GLY A 292 -8.10 7.34 -14.58
N LEU A 293 -7.06 7.89 -13.94
CA LEU A 293 -6.30 7.21 -12.89
C LEU A 293 -7.22 6.81 -11.72
N TYR A 294 -8.05 7.72 -11.22
CA TYR A 294 -8.92 7.44 -10.08
C TYR A 294 -10.01 6.42 -10.40
N GLU A 295 -10.59 6.48 -11.61
CA GLU A 295 -11.56 5.46 -12.06
C GLU A 295 -10.91 4.09 -12.19
N GLU A 296 -9.71 3.99 -12.77
CA GLU A 296 -9.00 2.73 -12.94
C GLU A 296 -8.60 2.12 -11.58
N VAL A 297 -8.06 2.92 -10.66
CA VAL A 297 -7.70 2.47 -9.31
C VAL A 297 -8.90 1.89 -8.57
N VAL A 298 -10.05 2.58 -8.59
CA VAL A 298 -11.25 2.12 -7.89
C VAL A 298 -11.89 0.91 -8.59
N ASP A 299 -11.92 0.87 -9.92
CA ASP A 299 -12.42 -0.29 -10.67
C ASP A 299 -11.58 -1.53 -10.37
N ALA A 300 -10.26 -1.42 -10.46
CA ALA A 300 -9.34 -2.50 -10.18
C ALA A 300 -9.44 -2.99 -8.72
N LEU A 301 -9.57 -2.07 -7.76
CA LEU A 301 -9.82 -2.40 -6.36
C LEU A 301 -11.08 -3.22 -6.18
N LEU A 302 -12.23 -2.74 -6.70
CA LEU A 302 -13.53 -3.38 -6.51
C LEU A 302 -13.60 -4.77 -7.18
N ARG A 303 -12.91 -4.94 -8.31
CA ARG A 303 -12.73 -6.26 -8.95
C ARG A 303 -11.87 -7.18 -8.11
N LEU A 304 -10.70 -6.72 -7.69
CA LEU A 304 -9.75 -7.50 -6.89
C LEU A 304 -10.42 -8.12 -5.67
N VAL A 305 -11.20 -7.32 -4.93
CA VAL A 305 -11.85 -7.76 -3.68
C VAL A 305 -13.19 -8.48 -3.90
N GLY A 306 -13.56 -8.73 -5.18
CA GLY A 306 -14.77 -9.47 -5.53
C GLY A 306 -16.09 -8.71 -5.34
N VAL A 307 -16.04 -7.38 -5.15
CA VAL A 307 -17.24 -6.53 -5.14
C VAL A 307 -17.83 -6.44 -6.56
N VAL A 308 -16.98 -6.45 -7.58
CA VAL A 308 -17.37 -6.51 -8.98
C VAL A 308 -16.81 -7.79 -9.59
N GLY A 309 -17.66 -8.65 -10.09
CA GLY A 309 -17.20 -9.90 -10.69
C GLY A 309 -18.34 -10.74 -11.27
N VAL A 310 -17.99 -11.88 -11.81
CA VAL A 310 -18.92 -12.82 -12.43
C VAL A 310 -19.89 -13.39 -11.37
N GLY A 311 -21.13 -12.88 -11.38
CA GLY A 311 -22.17 -13.24 -10.42
C GLY A 311 -21.98 -12.45 -9.10
N GLN A 312 -22.84 -11.44 -8.93
CA GLN A 312 -23.03 -10.60 -7.74
C GLN A 312 -22.56 -11.27 -6.44
N HIS A 313 -21.56 -10.65 -5.79
CA HIS A 313 -20.79 -11.18 -4.66
C HIS A 313 -19.69 -12.12 -5.15
N GLY A 314 -18.43 -11.80 -4.95
CA GLY A 314 -17.30 -12.68 -5.24
C GLY A 314 -17.53 -14.04 -4.59
N ASN A 315 -18.27 -14.91 -5.27
CA ASN A 315 -18.80 -16.13 -4.70
C ASN A 315 -17.66 -17.11 -4.54
N LEU A 316 -17.03 -17.11 -3.35
CA LEU A 316 -16.02 -18.11 -2.99
C LEU A 316 -16.56 -19.54 -3.15
N ASP A 317 -17.89 -19.72 -3.07
CA ASP A 317 -18.55 -21.03 -3.31
C ASP A 317 -18.39 -21.48 -4.78
N ALA A 318 -18.16 -20.55 -5.71
CA ALA A 318 -17.89 -20.92 -7.11
C ALA A 318 -16.47 -21.46 -7.31
N VAL A 319 -15.53 -21.20 -6.37
CA VAL A 319 -14.17 -21.72 -6.41
C VAL A 319 -14.19 -23.17 -5.88
N ARG A 320 -13.91 -24.11 -6.77
CA ARG A 320 -13.89 -25.54 -6.40
C ARG A 320 -12.59 -25.85 -5.67
N GLU A 321 -12.63 -26.86 -4.78
CA GLU A 321 -11.44 -27.33 -4.09
C GLU A 321 -10.28 -27.64 -5.05
N LYS A 322 -10.56 -28.28 -6.17
CA LYS A 322 -9.54 -28.56 -7.19
C LYS A 322 -8.82 -27.32 -7.74
N ASP A 323 -9.46 -26.16 -7.68
CA ASP A 323 -8.88 -24.92 -8.20
C ASP A 323 -7.83 -24.34 -7.25
N ILE A 324 -7.92 -24.67 -5.95
CA ILE A 324 -6.96 -24.24 -4.93
C ILE A 324 -5.88 -25.27 -4.60
N LEU A 325 -6.11 -26.53 -5.00
CA LEU A 325 -5.14 -27.58 -4.73
C LEU A 325 -3.80 -27.29 -5.44
N VAL A 326 -2.76 -27.67 -4.76
CA VAL A 326 -1.42 -27.85 -5.29
C VAL A 326 -1.08 -29.32 -5.08
N SER A 327 -0.43 -29.94 -6.05
CA SER A 327 0.01 -31.34 -5.93
C SER A 327 1.54 -31.35 -5.87
N PRO A 328 2.13 -31.04 -4.73
CA PRO A 328 3.51 -31.42 -4.51
C PRO A 328 3.56 -32.94 -4.69
N ASP A 329 4.62 -33.45 -5.28
CA ASP A 329 4.82 -34.92 -5.47
C ASP A 329 4.61 -35.67 -4.13
N THR A 330 4.82 -35.00 -3.01
CA THR A 330 4.62 -35.44 -1.63
C THR A 330 3.16 -35.70 -1.24
N CYS A 331 2.18 -35.03 -1.91
CA CYS A 331 0.74 -35.30 -1.64
C CYS A 331 0.19 -36.46 -2.46
N ALA A 332 1.00 -37.10 -3.30
CA ALA A 332 0.55 -38.11 -4.27
C ALA A 332 0.14 -39.45 -3.64
N THR A 333 0.44 -39.66 -2.36
CA THR A 333 0.03 -40.86 -1.62
C THR A 333 -0.92 -40.44 -0.49
N ASP A 334 -2.21 -40.62 -0.71
CA ASP A 334 -3.34 -40.15 0.12
C ASP A 334 -3.28 -40.53 1.62
N ASN A 335 -2.38 -41.41 2.04
CA ASN A 335 -2.35 -41.94 3.40
C ASN A 335 -1.08 -41.64 4.22
N ASP A 336 -0.03 -41.04 3.65
CA ASP A 336 1.27 -40.93 4.32
C ASP A 336 1.74 -39.48 4.57
N CYS A 337 0.92 -38.45 4.27
CA CYS A 337 1.35 -37.08 4.49
C CYS A 337 1.18 -36.67 5.95
N ASP A 338 2.27 -36.57 6.66
CA ASP A 338 2.31 -36.06 8.04
C ASP A 338 2.15 -34.54 8.02
N CYS A 339 0.99 -34.05 8.46
CA CYS A 339 0.66 -32.62 8.49
C CYS A 339 1.55 -31.78 9.40
N SER A 340 2.38 -32.39 10.23
CA SER A 340 3.40 -31.69 11.00
C SER A 340 4.60 -31.26 10.15
N LYS A 341 4.79 -31.89 8.99
CA LYS A 341 5.86 -31.57 8.05
C LYS A 341 5.45 -30.42 7.14
N ASP A 342 6.33 -29.50 6.94
CA ASP A 342 6.13 -28.31 6.14
C ASP A 342 5.67 -28.59 4.70
N GLU A 343 6.20 -29.62 4.07
CA GLU A 343 5.86 -30.09 2.73
C GLU A 343 4.42 -30.61 2.61
N CYS A 344 3.86 -31.12 3.71
CA CYS A 344 2.50 -31.67 3.76
C CYS A 344 1.41 -30.63 4.09
N GLN A 345 1.78 -29.45 4.56
CA GLN A 345 0.82 -28.43 5.01
C GLN A 345 -0.15 -27.92 3.93
N LEU A 346 0.17 -28.13 2.65
CA LEU A 346 -0.67 -27.76 1.53
C LEU A 346 -1.44 -28.94 0.92
N CYS A 347 -1.29 -30.15 1.46
CA CYS A 347 -2.07 -31.30 1.05
C CYS A 347 -3.50 -31.19 1.60
N LEU A 348 -4.49 -31.61 0.80
CA LEU A 348 -5.91 -31.46 1.16
C LEU A 348 -6.26 -31.99 2.56
N PRO A 349 -5.79 -33.15 3.02
CA PRO A 349 -6.09 -33.63 4.37
C PRO A 349 -5.54 -32.76 5.49
N CYS A 350 -4.54 -31.91 5.18
CA CYS A 350 -3.88 -31.04 6.14
C CYS A 350 -4.42 -29.59 6.13
N LEU A 351 -5.29 -29.25 5.20
CA LEU A 351 -5.91 -27.93 5.12
C LEU A 351 -7.08 -27.86 6.12
N SER A 352 -7.04 -26.88 7.02
CA SER A 352 -8.21 -26.53 7.82
C SER A 352 -9.29 -25.87 6.95
N PRO A 353 -10.57 -25.87 7.39
CA PRO A 353 -11.60 -25.11 6.69
C PRO A 353 -11.25 -23.63 6.48
N GLN A 354 -10.55 -23.04 7.42
CA GLN A 354 -10.06 -21.66 7.31
C GLN A 354 -8.97 -21.51 6.23
N ASP A 355 -8.05 -22.47 6.11
CA ASP A 355 -7.05 -22.47 5.02
C ASP A 355 -7.74 -22.55 3.66
N VAL A 356 -8.76 -23.38 3.51
CA VAL A 356 -9.53 -23.50 2.27
C VAL A 356 -10.14 -22.15 1.86
N GLU A 357 -10.79 -21.45 2.79
CA GLU A 357 -11.37 -20.13 2.51
C GLU A 357 -10.30 -19.08 2.16
N ILE A 358 -9.17 -19.09 2.86
CA ILE A 358 -8.02 -18.21 2.56
C ILE A 358 -7.49 -18.47 1.15
N LEU A 359 -7.32 -19.72 0.76
CA LEU A 359 -6.81 -20.10 -0.55
C LEU A 359 -7.81 -19.78 -1.67
N LYS A 360 -9.12 -19.96 -1.44
CA LYS A 360 -10.18 -19.54 -2.36
C LYS A 360 -10.16 -18.03 -2.58
N ALA A 361 -10.00 -17.25 -1.51
CA ALA A 361 -9.89 -15.80 -1.60
C ALA A 361 -8.65 -15.39 -2.42
N ALA A 362 -7.48 -15.98 -2.14
CA ALA A 362 -6.25 -15.72 -2.88
C ALA A 362 -6.36 -16.11 -4.38
N TRP A 363 -7.05 -17.22 -4.67
CA TRP A 363 -7.33 -17.65 -6.04
C TRP A 363 -8.23 -16.64 -6.77
N THR A 364 -9.27 -16.15 -6.10
CA THR A 364 -10.19 -15.14 -6.64
C THR A 364 -9.47 -13.83 -6.92
N GLU A 365 -8.65 -13.36 -5.97
CA GLU A 365 -7.82 -12.15 -6.14
C GLU A 365 -6.88 -12.29 -7.35
N ARG A 366 -6.21 -13.44 -7.51
CA ARG A 366 -5.34 -13.68 -8.68
C ARG A 366 -6.11 -13.61 -10.00
N ARG A 367 -7.32 -14.14 -10.05
CA ARG A 367 -8.17 -14.11 -11.26
C ARG A 367 -8.67 -12.70 -11.57
N ASN A 368 -8.86 -11.88 -10.56
CA ASN A 368 -9.48 -10.56 -10.65
C ASN A 368 -8.49 -9.40 -10.57
N GLN A 369 -7.18 -9.68 -10.48
CA GLN A 369 -6.18 -8.65 -10.17
C GLN A 369 -6.12 -7.51 -11.20
N GLY A 370 -6.40 -7.74 -12.49
CA GLY A 370 -6.39 -6.71 -13.52
C GLY A 370 -5.10 -5.88 -13.52
N SER A 371 -5.22 -4.55 -13.34
CA SER A 371 -4.10 -3.63 -13.21
C SER A 371 -3.45 -3.61 -11.79
N MET A 372 -3.96 -4.43 -10.87
CA MET A 372 -3.32 -4.62 -9.57
C MET A 372 -2.21 -5.67 -9.67
N ARG A 373 -1.03 -5.34 -9.15
CA ARG A 373 0.10 -6.27 -9.03
C ARG A 373 0.30 -6.64 -7.57
N ARG A 374 0.37 -7.93 -7.28
CA ARG A 374 0.72 -8.42 -5.95
C ARG A 374 2.18 -8.10 -5.64
N ILE A 375 2.42 -7.49 -4.48
CA ILE A 375 3.77 -7.23 -3.96
C ILE A 375 4.07 -8.06 -2.70
N PHE A 376 3.04 -8.57 -2.03
CA PHE A 376 3.18 -9.57 -0.99
C PHE A 376 1.97 -10.52 -0.97
N PRO A 377 2.15 -11.84 -0.88
CA PRO A 377 3.42 -12.58 -1.00
C PRO A 377 4.22 -12.15 -2.22
N PRO A 378 5.57 -12.29 -2.17
CA PRO A 378 6.43 -11.83 -3.26
C PRO A 378 6.07 -12.48 -4.59
N ALA A 379 6.40 -11.80 -5.67
CA ALA A 379 6.24 -12.31 -7.03
C ALA A 379 7.01 -13.62 -7.20
N VAL A 380 6.40 -14.58 -7.91
CA VAL A 380 7.02 -15.85 -8.25
C VAL A 380 7.21 -15.91 -9.77
N SER A 381 8.45 -15.90 -10.24
CA SER A 381 8.74 -16.15 -11.66
C SER A 381 8.97 -17.63 -11.92
N SER A 382 8.87 -18.05 -13.20
CA SER A 382 9.18 -19.43 -13.59
C SER A 382 10.60 -19.84 -13.19
N ASP A 383 11.52 -18.88 -13.19
CA ASP A 383 12.95 -19.14 -12.91
C ASP A 383 13.24 -19.25 -11.41
N ASN A 384 12.36 -18.69 -10.55
CA ASN A 384 12.54 -18.72 -9.11
C ASN A 384 11.46 -19.53 -8.35
N SER A 385 10.61 -20.29 -9.07
CA SER A 385 9.55 -21.11 -8.45
C SER A 385 10.12 -22.15 -7.46
N ASP A 386 11.34 -22.63 -7.70
CA ASP A 386 12.04 -23.59 -6.83
C ASP A 386 12.96 -22.91 -5.79
N THR A 387 13.06 -21.59 -5.80
CA THR A 387 13.90 -20.87 -4.85
C THR A 387 13.30 -21.00 -3.45
N PRO A 388 14.08 -21.50 -2.47
CA PRO A 388 13.62 -21.59 -1.10
C PRO A 388 13.21 -20.21 -0.56
N VAL A 389 12.15 -20.17 0.24
CA VAL A 389 11.74 -18.95 0.94
C VAL A 389 12.87 -18.53 1.88
N THR A 390 13.37 -17.31 1.69
CA THR A 390 14.45 -16.76 2.52
C THR A 390 13.87 -15.95 3.69
N ASN A 391 14.65 -15.78 4.76
CA ASN A 391 14.26 -15.01 5.96
C ASN A 391 12.98 -15.53 6.65
N LEU A 392 12.80 -16.86 6.69
CA LEU A 392 11.62 -17.51 7.30
C LEU A 392 11.36 -17.04 8.73
N ASP A 393 12.43 -16.83 9.50
CA ASP A 393 12.36 -16.41 10.92
C ASP A 393 11.66 -15.05 11.12
N LYS A 394 11.51 -14.27 10.04
CA LYS A 394 10.84 -12.96 10.05
C LYS A 394 9.39 -13.02 9.56
N LEU A 395 8.95 -14.18 9.10
CA LEU A 395 7.61 -14.37 8.54
C LEU A 395 6.74 -15.22 9.48
N THR A 396 5.45 -14.92 9.51
CA THR A 396 4.48 -15.77 10.18
C THR A 396 4.30 -17.10 9.42
N SER A 397 3.89 -18.16 10.10
CA SER A 397 3.63 -19.46 9.46
C SER A 397 2.56 -19.37 8.37
N SER A 398 1.54 -18.53 8.55
CA SER A 398 0.52 -18.27 7.54
C SER A 398 1.08 -17.61 6.27
N ASN A 399 2.03 -16.67 6.43
CA ASN A 399 2.71 -16.05 5.30
C ASN A 399 3.60 -17.05 4.55
N ILE A 400 4.34 -17.89 5.26
CA ILE A 400 5.17 -18.95 4.67
C ILE A 400 4.30 -19.90 3.86
N LYS A 401 3.19 -20.38 4.44
CA LYS A 401 2.22 -21.26 3.78
C LYS A 401 1.68 -20.62 2.49
N MET A 402 1.32 -19.34 2.53
CA MET A 402 0.81 -18.62 1.36
C MET A 402 1.87 -18.44 0.27
N ILE A 403 3.12 -18.09 0.62
CA ILE A 403 4.24 -18.00 -0.33
C ILE A 403 4.44 -19.34 -1.04
N ARG A 404 4.51 -20.44 -0.27
CA ARG A 404 4.64 -21.79 -0.83
C ARG A 404 3.50 -22.15 -1.77
N TRP A 405 2.26 -21.79 -1.39
CA TRP A 405 1.11 -22.03 -2.25
C TRP A 405 1.22 -21.35 -3.62
N TYR A 406 1.66 -20.08 -3.66
CA TYR A 406 1.89 -19.38 -4.92
C TYR A 406 3.06 -19.99 -5.72
N GLN A 407 4.11 -20.45 -5.07
CA GLN A 407 5.23 -21.15 -5.71
C GLN A 407 4.73 -22.45 -6.38
N GLU A 408 4.00 -23.28 -5.65
CA GLU A 408 3.47 -24.53 -6.20
C GLU A 408 2.46 -24.28 -7.31
N LYS A 409 1.61 -23.25 -7.19
CA LYS A 409 0.72 -22.85 -8.29
C LYS A 409 1.50 -22.46 -9.56
N CYS A 410 2.58 -21.68 -9.43
CA CYS A 410 3.43 -21.31 -10.56
C CYS A 410 4.12 -22.53 -11.21
N LYS A 411 4.56 -23.53 -10.41
CA LYS A 411 5.14 -24.78 -10.92
C LYS A 411 4.13 -25.59 -11.72
N MET A 412 2.90 -25.70 -11.21
CA MET A 412 1.83 -26.46 -11.88
C MET A 412 1.31 -25.79 -13.15
N ASP A 413 1.20 -24.47 -13.13
CA ASP A 413 0.64 -23.67 -14.23
C ASP A 413 1.38 -22.33 -14.31
N ARG A 414 2.14 -22.16 -15.37
CA ARG A 414 2.95 -20.93 -15.60
C ARG A 414 2.11 -19.65 -15.71
N THR A 415 0.80 -19.73 -15.93
CA THR A 415 -0.09 -18.56 -15.90
C THR A 415 -0.23 -17.97 -14.48
N TRP A 416 0.19 -18.72 -13.45
CA TRP A 416 0.27 -18.27 -12.07
C TRP A 416 1.58 -17.60 -11.72
N CYS A 417 2.59 -17.75 -12.54
CA CYS A 417 3.83 -17.03 -12.36
C CYS A 417 3.61 -15.53 -12.62
N ASP A 418 4.28 -14.73 -11.86
CA ASP A 418 4.31 -13.29 -12.08
C ASP A 418 5.41 -12.99 -13.12
N LEU A 419 5.14 -12.09 -14.07
CA LEU A 419 6.07 -11.71 -15.14
C LEU A 419 7.11 -10.70 -14.63
#